data_64306780fd8f0d62ba07c14495e355e9
#
_entry.id   64306780fd8f0d62ba07c14495e355e9
#
_cell.length_a   1.000
_cell.length_b   1.000
_cell.length_c   1.000
_cell.angle_alpha   90.00
_cell.angle_beta   90.00
_cell.angle_gamma   90.00
#
_symmetry.space_group_name_H-M   'P 1'
#
loop_
_entity.id
_entity.type
_entity.pdbx_description
1 polymer ?
#
loop_
_entity_poly.entity_id
_entity_poly.type
_entity_poly.pdbx_seq_one_letter_code
_entity_poly.pdbx_strand_id
1 'polypeptide(L)'
;DKTTGLFLSNYISMALFHRERTGEGQKLHVPMYESFAAFVVSEHMQGQTFVPPTGPAGYTRMLTAHRKPYETKDGFICVVPYTQKHWANFLALVGRADLIKDPRFSNQTERTKNIDTLYEIVSDSMKRRSTNDWIIALSDADIPAGPMNSPEDLFECPHLKAVEMFPEIEHPTEGRIKHIKVPAAFSKTPGGLYHHSEKLGASTNTVLNELGFSRTDITELENLGAITPKK
;
A
#
# COMPACT_ATOMS: atom_id res chain seq x y z
N ASP A 1 4.52 -7.85 -6.80
CA ASP A 1 4.86 -7.11 -8.02
C ASP A 1 4.74 -5.59 -7.82
N LYS A 2 3.66 -5.06 -7.23
CA LYS A 2 3.46 -3.60 -7.05
C LYS A 2 4.57 -2.96 -6.21
N THR A 3 4.94 -3.57 -5.09
CA THR A 3 6.04 -3.10 -4.22
C THR A 3 7.37 -3.11 -4.97
N THR A 4 7.68 -4.19 -5.69
CA THR A 4 8.88 -4.26 -6.53
C THR A 4 8.86 -3.22 -7.65
N GLY A 5 7.70 -2.95 -8.25
CA GLY A 5 7.53 -1.89 -9.24
C GLY A 5 7.85 -0.51 -8.69
N LEU A 6 7.49 -0.21 -7.43
CA LEU A 6 7.87 1.03 -6.75
C LEU A 6 9.39 1.12 -6.51
N PHE A 7 10.03 0.02 -6.08
CA PHE A 7 11.50 -0.04 -5.95
C PHE A 7 12.17 0.20 -7.30
N LEU A 8 11.70 -0.49 -8.34
CA LEU A 8 12.25 -0.35 -9.70
C LEU A 8 12.14 1.10 -10.20
N SER A 9 10.98 1.75 -10.05
CA SER A 9 10.78 3.15 -10.41
C SER A 9 11.76 4.08 -9.69
N ASN A 10 11.96 3.87 -8.39
CA ASN A 10 12.92 4.65 -7.61
C ASN A 10 14.36 4.44 -8.09
N TYR A 11 14.79 3.19 -8.31
CA TYR A 11 16.15 2.90 -8.77
C TYR A 11 16.41 3.39 -10.20
N ILE A 12 15.41 3.34 -11.09
CA ILE A 12 15.51 3.95 -12.42
C ILE A 12 15.75 5.47 -12.29
N SER A 13 14.99 6.15 -11.43
CA SER A 13 15.17 7.59 -11.18
C SER A 13 16.57 7.91 -10.67
N MET A 14 17.11 7.09 -9.75
CA MET A 14 18.49 7.23 -9.25
C MET A 14 19.53 7.01 -10.34
N ALA A 15 19.33 6.03 -11.21
CA ALA A 15 20.24 5.75 -12.32
C ALA A 15 20.20 6.85 -13.39
N LEU A 16 19.03 7.42 -13.67
CA LEU A 16 18.88 8.57 -14.56
C LEU A 16 19.56 9.82 -13.98
N PHE A 17 19.40 10.05 -12.68
CA PHE A 17 20.10 11.15 -12.00
C PHE A 17 21.63 10.98 -12.04
N HIS A 18 22.14 9.76 -11.86
CA HIS A 18 23.58 9.46 -12.05
C HIS A 18 24.01 9.78 -13.47
N ARG A 19 23.29 9.28 -14.48
CA ARG A 19 23.59 9.53 -15.89
C ARG A 19 23.60 11.03 -16.23
N GLU A 20 22.64 11.77 -15.70
CA GLU A 20 22.58 13.24 -15.92
C GLU A 20 23.83 13.96 -15.38
N ARG A 21 24.39 13.48 -14.27
CA ARG A 21 25.56 14.10 -13.64
C ARG A 21 26.92 13.66 -14.21
N THR A 22 27.01 12.44 -14.72
CA THR A 22 28.27 11.81 -15.12
C THR A 22 28.37 11.53 -16.62
N GLY A 23 27.24 11.50 -17.33
CA GLY A 23 27.15 11.03 -18.71
C GLY A 23 27.13 9.49 -18.83
N GLU A 24 27.29 8.75 -17.72
CA GLU A 24 27.42 7.29 -17.74
C GLU A 24 26.12 6.59 -17.38
N GLY A 25 25.63 5.73 -18.28
CA GLY A 25 24.50 4.82 -18.00
C GLY A 25 24.95 3.56 -17.27
N GLN A 26 23.98 2.84 -16.67
CA GLN A 26 24.26 1.60 -15.97
C GLN A 26 23.12 0.59 -16.13
N LYS A 27 23.44 -0.69 -16.02
CA LYS A 27 22.45 -1.76 -15.99
C LYS A 27 21.87 -1.88 -14.57
N LEU A 28 20.55 -1.97 -14.48
CA LEU A 28 19.82 -2.27 -13.25
C LEU A 28 19.33 -3.72 -13.27
N HIS A 29 19.44 -4.37 -12.11
CA HIS A 29 18.83 -5.66 -11.84
C HIS A 29 18.11 -5.57 -10.50
N VAL A 30 16.78 -5.68 -10.52
CA VAL A 30 15.93 -5.50 -9.33
C VAL A 30 15.10 -6.78 -9.17
N PRO A 31 15.62 -7.78 -8.45
CA PRO A 31 14.93 -9.05 -8.27
C PRO A 31 13.76 -8.86 -7.30
N MET A 32 12.64 -9.51 -7.64
CA MET A 32 11.38 -9.36 -6.92
C MET A 32 11.46 -9.90 -5.49
N TYR A 33 12.05 -11.07 -5.32
CA TYR A 33 12.12 -11.74 -4.01
C TYR A 33 12.93 -10.91 -3.01
N GLU A 34 14.16 -10.52 -3.38
CA GLU A 34 15.05 -9.76 -2.51
C GLU A 34 14.50 -8.38 -2.19
N SER A 35 13.88 -7.72 -3.19
CA SER A 35 13.24 -6.42 -2.99
C SER A 35 12.10 -6.50 -1.97
N PHE A 36 11.25 -7.52 -2.10
CA PHE A 36 10.13 -7.69 -1.17
C PHE A 36 10.59 -8.22 0.19
N ALA A 37 11.59 -9.10 0.24
CA ALA A 37 12.20 -9.56 1.46
C ALA A 37 12.81 -8.39 2.26
N ALA A 38 13.56 -7.51 1.60
CA ALA A 38 14.13 -6.31 2.23
C ALA A 38 13.05 -5.39 2.81
N PHE A 39 11.94 -5.22 2.09
CA PHE A 39 10.80 -4.42 2.56
C PHE A 39 10.17 -5.00 3.82
N VAL A 40 9.89 -6.31 3.82
CA VAL A 40 9.23 -6.99 4.96
C VAL A 40 10.17 -7.15 6.14
N VAL A 41 11.41 -7.61 5.91
CA VAL A 41 12.36 -7.96 6.97
C VAL A 41 12.88 -6.71 7.69
N SER A 42 12.80 -5.51 7.09
CA SER A 42 13.25 -4.26 7.73
C SER A 42 12.65 -4.05 9.13
N GLU A 43 11.39 -4.44 9.35
CA GLU A 43 10.74 -4.37 10.67
C GLU A 43 10.94 -5.64 11.52
N HIS A 44 11.28 -6.77 10.90
CA HIS A 44 11.28 -8.08 11.53
C HIS A 44 12.67 -8.60 11.91
N MET A 45 13.76 -7.91 11.60
CA MET A 45 15.09 -8.36 11.98
C MET A 45 15.28 -8.49 13.50
N GLN A 46 14.84 -7.50 14.26
CA GLN A 46 14.87 -7.53 15.72
C GLN A 46 16.22 -8.02 16.27
N GLY A 47 16.23 -9.07 17.11
CA GLY A 47 17.45 -9.66 17.67
C GLY A 47 18.39 -10.31 16.65
N GLN A 48 17.92 -10.62 15.45
CA GLN A 48 18.73 -11.13 14.35
C GLN A 48 19.57 -10.05 13.65
N THR A 49 19.39 -8.78 14.01
CA THR A 49 20.25 -7.69 13.55
C THR A 49 21.70 -7.82 14.05
N PHE A 50 21.90 -8.47 15.17
CA PHE A 50 23.21 -8.59 15.84
C PHE A 50 23.94 -9.88 15.46
N VAL A 51 25.28 -9.84 15.52
CA VAL A 51 26.13 -11.02 15.31
C VAL A 51 27.07 -11.16 16.52
N PRO A 52 26.89 -12.21 17.36
CA PRO A 52 25.84 -13.23 17.30
C PRO A 52 24.44 -12.68 17.62
N PRO A 53 23.35 -13.35 17.19
CA PRO A 53 21.98 -12.90 17.45
C PRO A 53 21.70 -12.75 18.95
N THR A 54 21.00 -11.68 19.32
CA THR A 54 20.60 -11.41 20.72
C THR A 54 19.15 -11.87 21.02
N GLY A 55 18.43 -12.34 20.00
CA GLY A 55 17.05 -12.81 20.11
C GLY A 55 16.46 -13.26 18.78
N PRO A 56 15.20 -13.69 18.76
CA PRO A 56 14.51 -14.13 17.55
C PRO A 56 14.22 -12.97 16.60
N ALA A 57 13.96 -13.30 15.32
CA ALA A 57 13.29 -12.41 14.38
C ALA A 57 11.81 -12.27 14.72
N GLY A 58 11.18 -11.22 14.21
CA GLY A 58 9.75 -11.01 14.31
C GLY A 58 9.37 -9.81 15.19
N TYR A 59 8.62 -8.89 14.61
CA TYR A 59 8.04 -7.77 15.32
C TYR A 59 6.75 -8.21 16.04
N THR A 60 6.85 -8.50 17.34
CA THR A 60 5.78 -9.09 18.15
C THR A 60 4.45 -8.35 17.99
N ARG A 61 4.48 -7.03 17.99
CA ARG A 61 3.29 -6.19 17.85
C ARG A 61 2.57 -6.38 16.51
N MET A 62 3.28 -6.79 15.46
CA MET A 62 2.71 -7.07 14.13
C MET A 62 2.26 -8.52 13.99
N LEU A 63 2.97 -9.44 14.66
CA LEU A 63 2.75 -10.87 14.53
C LEU A 63 1.70 -11.42 15.51
N THR A 64 1.14 -10.59 16.40
CA THR A 64 0.08 -11.00 17.30
C THR A 64 -1.19 -11.39 16.54
N ALA A 65 -1.85 -12.46 16.96
CA ALA A 65 -3.13 -12.90 16.42
C ALA A 65 -4.28 -11.89 16.68
N HIS A 66 -4.07 -10.97 17.61
CA HIS A 66 -5.09 -10.01 18.05
C HIS A 66 -5.04 -8.68 17.27
N ARG A 67 -4.00 -8.40 16.49
CA ARG A 67 -3.93 -7.21 15.65
C ARG A 67 -4.56 -7.46 14.30
N LYS A 68 -5.83 -7.19 14.22
CA LYS A 68 -6.67 -7.38 13.02
C LYS A 68 -7.83 -6.37 13.05
N PRO A 69 -8.60 -6.22 11.98
CA PRO A 69 -9.89 -5.54 12.07
C PRO A 69 -10.76 -6.19 13.15
N TYR A 70 -11.37 -5.36 14.00
CA TYR A 70 -12.18 -5.83 15.13
C TYR A 70 -13.65 -5.85 14.76
N GLU A 71 -14.35 -6.89 15.14
CA GLU A 71 -15.79 -7.03 14.96
C GLU A 71 -16.56 -6.02 15.82
N THR A 72 -17.53 -5.36 15.22
CA THR A 72 -18.48 -4.46 15.87
C THR A 72 -19.88 -5.09 15.83
N LYS A 73 -20.92 -4.38 16.26
CA LYS A 73 -22.30 -4.88 16.14
C LYS A 73 -22.79 -5.08 14.72
N ASP A 74 -22.23 -4.35 13.76
CA ASP A 74 -22.74 -4.22 12.40
C ASP A 74 -21.66 -4.32 11.30
N GLY A 75 -20.44 -4.68 11.67
CA GLY A 75 -19.34 -4.84 10.71
C GLY A 75 -17.98 -4.95 11.36
N PHE A 76 -16.99 -4.26 10.80
CA PHE A 76 -15.62 -4.29 11.29
C PHE A 76 -15.02 -2.87 11.34
N ILE A 77 -14.13 -2.66 12.32
CA ILE A 77 -13.40 -1.41 12.51
C ILE A 77 -11.90 -1.67 12.68
N CYS A 78 -11.07 -0.81 12.10
CA CYS A 78 -9.65 -0.74 12.36
C CYS A 78 -9.40 0.30 13.45
N VAL A 79 -8.79 -0.09 14.57
CA VAL A 79 -8.46 0.79 15.70
C VAL A 79 -6.99 0.63 16.03
N VAL A 80 -6.25 1.74 16.09
CA VAL A 80 -4.80 1.73 16.31
C VAL A 80 -4.40 2.71 17.41
N PRO A 81 -4.60 2.39 18.70
CA PRO A 81 -4.01 3.16 19.77
C PRO A 81 -2.49 3.02 19.70
N TYR A 82 -1.77 4.11 19.46
CA TYR A 82 -0.34 4.06 19.22
C TYR A 82 0.48 4.64 20.36
N THR A 83 0.15 5.85 20.79
CA THR A 83 0.86 6.57 21.84
C THR A 83 0.39 6.17 23.24
N GLN A 84 1.14 6.57 24.28
CA GLN A 84 0.69 6.41 25.67
C GLN A 84 -0.65 7.11 25.92
N LYS A 85 -0.83 8.30 25.33
CA LYS A 85 -2.09 9.07 25.41
C LYS A 85 -3.25 8.30 24.77
N HIS A 86 -3.06 7.72 23.58
CA HIS A 86 -4.11 6.95 22.91
C HIS A 86 -4.56 5.74 23.75
N TRP A 87 -3.61 5.02 24.36
CA TRP A 87 -3.94 3.89 25.23
C TRP A 87 -4.66 4.32 26.50
N ALA A 88 -4.22 5.41 27.14
CA ALA A 88 -4.90 5.95 28.32
C ALA A 88 -6.34 6.38 27.99
N ASN A 89 -6.52 7.12 26.89
CA ASN A 89 -7.83 7.54 26.42
C ASN A 89 -8.73 6.34 26.07
N PHE A 90 -8.17 5.33 25.38
CA PHE A 90 -8.90 4.13 25.03
C PHE A 90 -9.38 3.37 26.27
N LEU A 91 -8.48 3.11 27.22
CA LEU A 91 -8.82 2.40 28.45
C LEU A 91 -9.86 3.16 29.27
N ALA A 92 -9.79 4.49 29.33
CA ALA A 92 -10.83 5.31 29.96
C ALA A 92 -12.18 5.19 29.22
N LEU A 93 -12.16 5.28 27.89
CA LEU A 93 -13.36 5.20 27.04
C LEU A 93 -14.11 3.86 27.17
N VAL A 94 -13.38 2.76 27.33
CA VAL A 94 -13.98 1.42 27.48
C VAL A 94 -14.24 0.99 28.91
N GLY A 95 -14.04 1.89 29.90
CA GLY A 95 -14.29 1.65 31.31
C GLY A 95 -13.20 0.82 32.01
N ARG A 96 -11.97 0.83 31.49
CA ARG A 96 -10.82 0.14 32.05
C ARG A 96 -9.72 1.10 32.53
N ALA A 97 -10.13 2.21 33.13
CA ALA A 97 -9.22 3.21 33.70
C ALA A 97 -8.29 2.66 34.78
N ASP A 98 -8.67 1.51 35.41
CA ASP A 98 -7.85 0.74 36.33
C ASP A 98 -6.50 0.34 35.73
N LEU A 99 -6.45 0.07 34.43
CA LEU A 99 -5.26 -0.38 33.71
C LEU A 99 -4.30 0.74 33.28
N ILE A 100 -4.70 2.01 33.39
CA ILE A 100 -3.84 3.13 32.97
C ILE A 100 -2.56 3.22 33.81
N LYS A 101 -2.64 2.83 35.09
CA LYS A 101 -1.51 2.79 36.02
C LYS A 101 -0.90 1.40 36.20
N ASP A 102 -1.34 0.41 35.43
CA ASP A 102 -0.79 -0.94 35.51
C ASP A 102 0.67 -0.94 35.03
N PRO A 103 1.63 -1.47 35.83
CA PRO A 103 3.05 -1.55 35.45
C PRO A 103 3.30 -2.20 34.10
N ARG A 104 2.48 -3.17 33.68
CA ARG A 104 2.57 -3.86 32.39
C ARG A 104 2.36 -2.92 31.19
N PHE A 105 1.74 -1.77 31.40
CA PHE A 105 1.38 -0.81 30.35
C PHE A 105 1.98 0.58 30.57
N SER A 106 2.87 0.72 31.55
CA SER A 106 3.44 2.00 32.02
C SER A 106 4.28 2.74 30.95
N ASN A 107 4.88 2.02 30.04
CA ASN A 107 5.69 2.57 28.95
C ASN A 107 5.60 1.67 27.70
N GLN A 108 6.18 2.14 26.60
CA GLN A 108 6.11 1.43 25.32
C GLN A 108 6.75 0.04 25.37
N THR A 109 7.88 -0.14 26.06
CA THR A 109 8.57 -1.42 26.16
C THR A 109 7.73 -2.45 26.88
N GLU A 110 7.22 -2.11 28.07
CA GLU A 110 6.40 -3.01 28.86
C GLU A 110 5.06 -3.29 28.15
N ARG A 111 4.47 -2.29 27.54
CA ARG A 111 3.25 -2.45 26.74
C ARG A 111 3.45 -3.39 25.56
N THR A 112 4.59 -3.34 24.86
CA THR A 112 4.88 -4.22 23.74
C THR A 112 5.00 -5.68 24.19
N LYS A 113 5.57 -5.93 25.36
CA LYS A 113 5.64 -7.29 25.94
C LYS A 113 4.27 -7.86 26.29
N ASN A 114 3.31 -7.01 26.65
CA ASN A 114 1.98 -7.37 27.10
C ASN A 114 0.88 -6.96 26.09
N ILE A 115 1.24 -6.80 24.82
CA ILE A 115 0.35 -6.18 23.82
C ILE A 115 -0.89 -7.03 23.53
N ASP A 116 -0.80 -8.34 23.63
CA ASP A 116 -1.91 -9.25 23.39
C ASP A 116 -3.06 -8.98 24.34
N THR A 117 -2.78 -8.78 25.64
CA THR A 117 -3.81 -8.42 26.63
C THR A 117 -4.55 -7.14 26.26
N LEU A 118 -3.84 -6.12 25.75
CA LEU A 118 -4.48 -4.88 25.33
C LEU A 118 -5.33 -5.06 24.09
N TYR A 119 -4.86 -5.82 23.10
CA TYR A 119 -5.62 -6.08 21.88
C TYR A 119 -6.85 -6.97 22.12
N GLU A 120 -6.81 -7.89 23.10
CA GLU A 120 -7.99 -8.62 23.57
C GLU A 120 -9.05 -7.65 24.15
N ILE A 121 -8.62 -6.68 24.98
CA ILE A 121 -9.52 -5.66 25.50
C ILE A 121 -10.14 -4.83 24.39
N VAL A 122 -9.35 -4.48 23.34
CA VAL A 122 -9.89 -3.81 22.15
C VAL A 122 -10.95 -4.68 21.49
N SER A 123 -10.61 -5.94 21.19
CA SER A 123 -11.51 -6.88 20.52
C SER A 123 -12.86 -7.04 21.24
N ASP A 124 -12.83 -7.23 22.55
CA ASP A 124 -14.05 -7.40 23.34
C ASP A 124 -14.85 -6.11 23.49
N SER A 125 -14.18 -4.98 23.52
CA SER A 125 -14.84 -3.69 23.60
C SER A 125 -15.57 -3.33 22.33
N MET A 126 -14.96 -3.57 21.16
CA MET A 126 -15.53 -3.17 19.87
C MET A 126 -16.89 -3.80 19.59
N LYS A 127 -17.16 -5.01 20.08
CA LYS A 127 -18.44 -5.70 19.94
C LYS A 127 -19.64 -4.98 20.62
N ARG A 128 -19.38 -3.96 21.43
CA ARG A 128 -20.42 -3.31 22.26
C ARG A 128 -21.20 -2.21 21.54
N ARG A 129 -20.70 -1.67 20.44
CA ARG A 129 -21.33 -0.57 19.69
C ARG A 129 -21.30 -0.82 18.17
N SER A 130 -22.04 -0.03 17.42
CA SER A 130 -21.94 0.00 15.97
C SER A 130 -20.59 0.57 15.50
N THR A 131 -20.21 0.29 14.27
CA THR A 131 -19.00 0.84 13.66
C THR A 131 -18.99 2.37 13.69
N ASN A 132 -20.11 2.97 13.33
CA ASN A 132 -20.22 4.43 13.30
C ASN A 132 -20.14 5.07 14.70
N ASP A 133 -20.82 4.48 15.69
CA ASP A 133 -20.74 4.98 17.09
C ASP A 133 -19.30 4.90 17.63
N TRP A 134 -18.56 3.85 17.25
CA TRP A 134 -17.16 3.74 17.62
C TRP A 134 -16.27 4.76 16.91
N ILE A 135 -16.49 5.02 15.62
CA ILE A 135 -15.72 6.03 14.87
C ILE A 135 -15.86 7.39 15.54
N ILE A 136 -17.09 7.79 15.90
CA ILE A 136 -17.33 9.05 16.60
C ILE A 136 -16.63 9.05 17.96
N ALA A 137 -16.87 8.06 18.81
CA ALA A 137 -16.32 8.02 20.16
C ALA A 137 -14.77 7.95 20.19
N LEU A 138 -14.16 7.25 19.24
CA LEU A 138 -12.71 7.15 19.12
C LEU A 138 -12.10 8.45 18.58
N SER A 139 -12.77 9.11 17.63
CA SER A 139 -12.37 10.42 17.13
C SER A 139 -12.39 11.47 18.25
N ASP A 140 -13.45 11.52 19.04
CA ASP A 140 -13.58 12.44 20.19
C ASP A 140 -12.51 12.17 21.26
N ALA A 141 -12.07 10.92 21.38
CA ALA A 141 -10.98 10.51 22.27
C ALA A 141 -9.58 10.68 21.67
N ASP A 142 -9.44 11.25 20.47
CA ASP A 142 -8.17 11.42 19.75
C ASP A 142 -7.45 10.06 19.49
N ILE A 143 -8.21 9.05 19.09
CA ILE A 143 -7.69 7.71 18.80
C ILE A 143 -7.88 7.40 17.31
N PRO A 144 -6.81 7.07 16.54
CA PRO A 144 -6.93 6.71 15.14
C PRO A 144 -7.79 5.47 14.94
N ALA A 145 -8.86 5.63 14.18
CA ALA A 145 -9.76 4.55 13.82
C ALA A 145 -10.40 4.82 12.44
N GLY A 146 -10.87 3.76 11.80
CA GLY A 146 -11.62 3.86 10.56
C GLY A 146 -12.36 2.57 10.24
N PRO A 147 -13.35 2.60 9.35
CA PRO A 147 -14.07 1.39 8.94
C PRO A 147 -13.13 0.46 8.18
N MET A 148 -13.45 -0.82 8.18
CA MET A 148 -12.84 -1.76 7.24
C MET A 148 -13.61 -1.66 5.92
N ASN A 149 -12.98 -1.07 4.92
CA ASN A 149 -13.57 -0.88 3.61
C ASN A 149 -13.37 -2.11 2.71
N SER A 150 -14.39 -2.49 1.97
CA SER A 150 -14.27 -3.34 0.80
C SER A 150 -13.65 -2.57 -0.38
N PRO A 151 -13.22 -3.25 -1.46
CA PRO A 151 -12.82 -2.55 -2.68
C PRO A 151 -13.92 -1.65 -3.25
N GLU A 152 -15.18 -2.05 -3.16
CA GLU A 152 -16.34 -1.31 -3.62
C GLU A 152 -16.54 -0.01 -2.81
N ASP A 153 -16.35 -0.06 -1.49
CA ASP A 153 -16.50 1.10 -0.60
C ASP A 153 -15.51 2.22 -0.95
N LEU A 154 -14.36 1.89 -1.56
CA LEU A 154 -13.39 2.89 -1.98
C LEU A 154 -13.94 3.81 -3.07
N PHE A 155 -14.81 3.30 -3.97
CA PHE A 155 -15.44 4.13 -5.00
C PHE A 155 -16.50 5.08 -4.42
N GLU A 156 -17.04 4.76 -3.25
CA GLU A 156 -18.02 5.56 -2.54
C GLU A 156 -17.40 6.45 -1.44
N CYS A 157 -16.11 6.28 -1.14
CA CYS A 157 -15.39 7.02 -0.11
C CYS A 157 -15.44 8.54 -0.37
N PRO A 158 -16.01 9.35 0.55
CA PRO A 158 -16.14 10.79 0.37
C PRO A 158 -14.81 11.51 0.10
N HIS A 159 -13.74 11.07 0.77
CA HIS A 159 -12.41 11.63 0.56
C HIS A 159 -11.88 11.33 -0.85
N LEU A 160 -11.98 10.07 -1.32
CA LEU A 160 -11.50 9.70 -2.65
C LEU A 160 -12.33 10.35 -3.76
N LYS A 161 -13.63 10.58 -3.54
CA LYS A 161 -14.48 11.37 -4.43
C LYS A 161 -14.05 12.85 -4.45
N ALA A 162 -13.80 13.45 -3.29
CA ALA A 162 -13.39 14.85 -3.19
C ALA A 162 -12.04 15.15 -3.88
N VAL A 163 -11.12 14.19 -3.91
CA VAL A 163 -9.83 14.30 -4.62
C VAL A 163 -9.88 13.78 -6.05
N GLU A 164 -11.06 13.35 -6.52
CA GLU A 164 -11.27 12.80 -7.86
C GLU A 164 -10.31 11.64 -8.17
N MET A 165 -10.20 10.68 -7.24
CA MET A 165 -9.26 9.58 -7.37
C MET A 165 -9.55 8.65 -8.55
N PHE A 166 -10.83 8.54 -8.95
CA PHE A 166 -11.34 7.65 -10.01
C PHE A 166 -12.08 8.45 -11.10
N PRO A 167 -11.38 9.32 -11.87
CA PRO A 167 -12.01 10.08 -12.93
C PRO A 167 -12.50 9.15 -14.04
N GLU A 168 -13.62 9.52 -14.66
CA GLU A 168 -14.13 8.85 -15.85
C GLU A 168 -13.48 9.46 -17.09
N ILE A 169 -13.07 8.61 -18.02
CA ILE A 169 -12.39 8.99 -19.26
C ILE A 169 -12.98 8.20 -20.44
N GLU A 170 -12.92 8.78 -21.64
CA GLU A 170 -13.24 8.07 -22.87
C GLU A 170 -12.01 7.32 -23.38
N HIS A 171 -12.14 5.99 -23.44
CA HIS A 171 -11.09 5.12 -23.99
C HIS A 171 -11.34 4.84 -25.46
N PRO A 172 -10.33 4.90 -26.36
CA PRO A 172 -10.53 4.80 -27.81
C PRO A 172 -11.20 3.51 -28.28
N THR A 173 -11.09 2.42 -27.54
CA THR A 173 -11.62 1.10 -27.91
C THR A 173 -12.60 0.51 -26.90
N GLU A 174 -12.58 0.96 -25.64
CA GLU A 174 -13.38 0.39 -24.55
C GLU A 174 -14.55 1.29 -24.13
N GLY A 175 -14.69 2.49 -24.75
CA GLY A 175 -15.68 3.48 -24.37
C GLY A 175 -15.36 4.15 -23.02
N ARG A 176 -16.39 4.51 -22.27
CA ARG A 176 -16.25 5.21 -21.01
C ARG A 176 -15.76 4.27 -19.90
N ILE A 177 -14.61 4.57 -19.31
CA ILE A 177 -13.99 3.78 -18.24
C ILE A 177 -13.59 4.66 -17.05
N LYS A 178 -13.45 4.08 -15.88
CA LYS A 178 -12.80 4.73 -14.73
C LYS A 178 -11.28 4.52 -14.79
N HIS A 179 -10.55 5.58 -14.52
CA HIS A 179 -9.09 5.58 -14.45
C HIS A 179 -8.64 5.87 -13.01
N ILE A 180 -7.47 5.37 -12.61
CA ILE A 180 -6.87 5.71 -11.32
C ILE A 180 -5.97 6.93 -11.54
N LYS A 181 -6.28 8.04 -10.87
CA LYS A 181 -5.50 9.28 -10.91
C LYS A 181 -4.11 9.05 -10.29
N VAL A 182 -3.10 9.71 -10.84
CA VAL A 182 -1.77 9.78 -10.19
C VAL A 182 -1.92 10.51 -8.85
N PRO A 183 -1.60 9.86 -7.70
CA PRO A 183 -1.88 10.44 -6.38
C PRO A 183 -0.93 11.59 -6.00
N ALA A 184 0.22 11.72 -6.69
CA ALA A 184 1.19 12.77 -6.44
C ALA A 184 0.87 14.03 -7.25
N ALA A 185 0.95 15.19 -6.60
CA ALA A 185 0.79 16.49 -7.25
C ALA A 185 2.14 17.20 -7.42
N PHE A 186 2.60 17.32 -8.66
CA PHE A 186 3.79 18.10 -9.01
C PHE A 186 3.36 19.47 -9.53
N SER A 187 3.85 20.55 -8.91
CA SER A 187 3.45 21.92 -9.25
C SER A 187 3.92 22.38 -10.63
N LYS A 188 4.94 21.75 -11.21
CA LYS A 188 5.51 22.11 -12.51
C LYS A 188 5.33 21.04 -13.57
N THR A 189 5.27 19.79 -13.19
CA THR A 189 5.20 18.62 -14.07
C THR A 189 4.11 17.67 -13.57
N PRO A 190 2.83 18.07 -13.62
CA PRO A 190 1.74 17.24 -13.10
C PRO A 190 1.71 15.90 -13.83
N GLY A 191 1.51 14.82 -13.06
CA GLY A 191 1.27 13.51 -13.62
C GLY A 191 -0.11 13.44 -14.29
N GLY A 192 -0.25 12.59 -15.31
CA GLY A 192 -1.51 12.39 -16.02
C GLY A 192 -1.52 11.16 -16.89
N LEU A 193 -2.65 10.91 -17.52
CA LEU A 193 -2.79 9.87 -18.54
C LEU A 193 -2.30 10.43 -19.88
N TYR A 194 -1.15 9.99 -20.35
CA TYR A 194 -0.59 10.41 -21.64
C TYR A 194 -0.99 9.46 -22.78
N HIS A 195 -1.14 8.18 -22.50
CA HIS A 195 -1.53 7.15 -23.44
C HIS A 195 -2.51 6.19 -22.82
N HIS A 196 -3.54 5.79 -23.56
CA HIS A 196 -4.44 4.73 -23.15
C HIS A 196 -3.78 3.36 -23.33
N SER A 197 -4.26 2.36 -22.59
CA SER A 197 -3.90 0.96 -22.85
C SER A 197 -4.36 0.56 -24.24
N GLU A 198 -3.48 -0.01 -25.03
CA GLU A 198 -3.79 -0.46 -26.39
C GLU A 198 -4.21 -1.92 -26.42
N LYS A 199 -4.93 -2.31 -27.48
CA LYS A 199 -5.15 -3.73 -27.78
C LYS A 199 -3.81 -4.41 -28.07
N LEU A 200 -3.72 -5.70 -27.71
CA LEU A 200 -2.51 -6.49 -27.94
C LEU A 200 -2.07 -6.40 -29.40
N GLY A 201 -0.83 -6.01 -29.63
CA GLY A 201 -0.24 -5.86 -30.96
C GLY A 201 -0.60 -4.60 -31.72
N ALA A 202 -1.38 -3.69 -31.17
CA ALA A 202 -1.80 -2.47 -31.90
C ALA A 202 -0.64 -1.60 -32.37
N SER A 203 0.43 -1.49 -31.59
CA SER A 203 1.65 -0.71 -31.91
C SER A 203 2.74 -1.52 -32.60
N THR A 204 2.56 -2.82 -32.85
CA THR A 204 3.63 -3.68 -33.39
C THR A 204 4.24 -3.14 -34.66
N ASN A 205 3.41 -2.81 -35.66
CA ASN A 205 3.91 -2.31 -36.95
C ASN A 205 4.56 -0.92 -36.81
N THR A 206 4.06 -0.07 -35.95
CA THR A 206 4.63 1.25 -35.67
C THR A 206 6.04 1.10 -35.10
N VAL A 207 6.21 0.27 -34.07
CA VAL A 207 7.50 0.01 -33.43
C VAL A 207 8.50 -0.62 -34.39
N LEU A 208 8.07 -1.60 -35.19
CA LEU A 208 8.95 -2.24 -36.18
C LEU A 208 9.40 -1.26 -37.27
N ASN A 209 8.51 -0.40 -37.77
CA ASN A 209 8.87 0.65 -38.71
C ASN A 209 9.88 1.64 -38.11
N GLU A 210 9.70 2.08 -36.87
CA GLU A 210 10.65 2.94 -36.15
C GLU A 210 12.03 2.30 -35.98
N LEU A 211 12.08 0.96 -35.86
CA LEU A 211 13.31 0.17 -35.82
C LEU A 211 13.93 -0.08 -37.21
N GLY A 212 13.30 0.41 -38.29
CA GLY A 212 13.80 0.31 -39.64
C GLY A 212 13.39 -0.95 -40.42
N PHE A 213 12.46 -1.76 -39.91
CA PHE A 213 11.90 -2.88 -40.64
C PHE A 213 11.04 -2.37 -41.82
N SER A 214 11.26 -2.93 -42.98
CA SER A 214 10.43 -2.63 -44.15
C SER A 214 9.05 -3.31 -44.04
N ARG A 215 8.12 -2.86 -44.88
CA ARG A 215 6.79 -3.50 -44.94
C ARG A 215 6.92 -5.01 -45.37
N THR A 216 7.90 -5.31 -46.21
CA THR A 216 8.17 -6.69 -46.63
C THR A 216 8.64 -7.56 -45.44
N ASP A 217 9.57 -7.02 -44.63
CA ASP A 217 10.08 -7.74 -43.45
C ASP A 217 8.95 -7.99 -42.43
N ILE A 218 8.09 -6.99 -42.22
CA ILE A 218 6.93 -7.12 -41.30
C ILE A 218 5.97 -8.20 -41.80
N THR A 219 5.66 -8.23 -43.11
CA THR A 219 4.81 -9.27 -43.70
C THR A 219 5.44 -10.65 -43.59
N GLU A 220 6.75 -10.77 -43.72
CA GLU A 220 7.47 -12.03 -43.49
C GLU A 220 7.36 -12.49 -42.03
N LEU A 221 7.53 -11.61 -41.08
CA LEU A 221 7.35 -11.89 -39.65
C LEU A 221 5.91 -12.34 -39.33
N GLU A 222 4.91 -11.72 -39.97
CA GLU A 222 3.50 -12.14 -39.86
C GLU A 222 3.30 -13.56 -40.41
N ASN A 223 3.84 -13.86 -41.60
CA ASN A 223 3.75 -15.19 -42.24
C ASN A 223 4.44 -16.28 -41.42
N LEU A 224 5.53 -15.94 -40.75
CA LEU A 224 6.26 -16.85 -39.86
C LEU A 224 5.55 -17.01 -38.47
N GLY A 225 4.50 -16.28 -38.22
CA GLY A 225 3.80 -16.28 -36.94
C GLY A 225 4.63 -15.67 -35.78
N ALA A 226 5.70 -14.94 -36.09
CA ALA A 226 6.53 -14.26 -35.10
C ALA A 226 5.82 -13.03 -34.50
N ILE A 227 4.91 -12.44 -35.23
CA ILE A 227 4.03 -11.34 -34.78
C ILE A 227 2.59 -11.63 -35.22
N THR A 228 1.64 -11.07 -34.49
CA THR A 228 0.22 -11.19 -34.86
C THR A 228 -0.14 -10.15 -35.92
N PRO A 229 -0.78 -10.53 -37.03
CA PRO A 229 -1.26 -9.59 -38.04
C PRO A 229 -2.20 -8.55 -37.42
N LYS A 230 -2.10 -7.31 -37.90
CA LYS A 230 -3.03 -6.24 -37.48
C LYS A 230 -4.45 -6.62 -37.89
N LYS A 231 -5.32 -6.84 -36.89
CA LYS A 231 -6.77 -7.04 -37.11
C LYS A 231 -7.48 -5.74 -37.44
#